data_fa70f1dc6cc3b01e8cbd3e4434fd7d2b
#
_entry.id   fa70f1dc6cc3b01e8cbd3e4434fd7d2b
#
_cell.length_a   1.000
_cell.length_b   1.000
_cell.length_c   1.000
_cell.angle_alpha   90.00
_cell.angle_beta   90.00
_cell.angle_gamma   90.00
#
_symmetry.space_group_name_H-M   'P 1'
#
loop_
_entity.id
_entity.type
_entity.pdbx_description
1 polymer ?
#
loop_
_entity_poly.entity_id
_entity_poly.type
_entity_poly.pdbx_seq_one_letter_code
_entity_poly.pdbx_strand_id
1 'polypeptide(L)'
;MKTECFSKQFKTFTAKIEFSKDYYNNIITVTFGIYKKKKEFKEFEIQTYKNLGISHLIWAKNTISDYINNIKNKNLYMDTLIIIYAADQRRFDIYCKYFIKRGWKTKNISKSYKQNYLYYIIKGKEK
;
A
#
# COMPACT_ATOMS: atom_id res chain seq x y z
N MET A 1 16.31 8.60 -1.92
CA MET A 1 14.94 8.04 -1.84
C MET A 1 13.95 9.16 -1.59
N LYS A 2 12.86 9.16 -2.32
CA LYS A 2 11.81 10.18 -2.16
C LYS A 2 10.58 9.54 -1.52
N THR A 3 10.00 10.21 -0.51
CA THR A 3 8.81 9.73 0.18
C THR A 3 7.68 10.75 0.06
N GLU A 4 6.50 10.30 -0.34
CA GLU A 4 5.28 11.09 -0.36
C GLU A 4 4.30 10.52 0.66
N CYS A 5 3.66 11.39 1.44
CA CYS A 5 2.74 10.98 2.49
C CYS A 5 1.36 11.54 2.24
N PHE A 6 0.36 10.71 2.49
CA PHE A 6 -1.04 11.10 2.46
C PHE A 6 -1.68 10.68 3.77
N SER A 7 -2.51 11.54 4.34
CA SER A 7 -3.19 11.22 5.59
C SER A 7 -4.63 11.68 5.56
N LYS A 8 -5.45 11.01 6.36
CA LYS A 8 -6.84 11.41 6.55
C LYS A 8 -7.23 11.16 7.98
N GLN A 9 -7.85 12.17 8.59
CA GLN A 9 -8.36 12.04 9.94
C GLN A 9 -9.75 11.45 9.93
N PHE A 10 -9.93 10.40 10.71
CA PHE A 10 -11.22 9.80 10.98
C PHE A 10 -11.65 10.17 12.40
N LYS A 11 -12.83 9.77 12.81
CA LYS A 11 -13.39 10.21 14.09
C LYS A 11 -12.48 9.96 15.29
N THR A 12 -11.82 8.80 15.35
CA THR A 12 -11.03 8.38 16.50
C THR A 12 -9.56 8.13 16.19
N PHE A 13 -9.14 8.28 14.92
CA PHE A 13 -7.77 7.97 14.52
C PHE A 13 -7.42 8.68 13.22
N THR A 14 -6.14 8.68 12.89
CA THR A 14 -5.64 9.18 11.61
C THR A 14 -5.03 8.03 10.83
N ALA A 15 -5.41 7.88 9.57
CA ALA A 15 -4.79 6.92 8.67
C ALA A 15 -3.72 7.62 7.84
N LYS A 16 -2.61 6.95 7.57
CA LYS A 16 -1.50 7.51 6.81
C LYS A 16 -0.95 6.49 5.83
N ILE A 17 -0.68 6.94 4.60
CA ILE A 17 -0.05 6.13 3.57
C ILE A 17 1.24 6.82 3.16
N GLU A 18 2.32 6.06 3.08
CA GLU A 18 3.59 6.54 2.58
C GLU A 18 3.98 5.78 1.32
N PHE A 19 4.40 6.51 0.30
CA PHE A 19 4.96 5.96 -0.92
C PHE A 19 6.44 6.32 -0.95
N SER A 20 7.29 5.31 -0.78
CA SER A 20 8.74 5.50 -0.80
C SER A 20 9.32 4.98 -2.10
N LYS A 21 9.93 5.86 -2.88
CA LYS A 21 10.47 5.52 -4.19
C LYS A 21 11.98 5.34 -4.13
N ASP A 22 12.44 4.17 -4.60
CA ASP A 22 13.83 3.88 -4.86
C ASP A 22 14.11 4.18 -6.34
N TYR A 23 14.86 5.23 -6.59
CA TYR A 23 15.12 5.66 -7.97
C TYR A 23 16.01 4.70 -8.76
N TYR A 24 16.91 3.99 -8.07
CA TYR A 24 17.83 3.08 -8.76
C TYR A 24 17.10 1.86 -9.33
N ASN A 25 16.18 1.33 -8.59
CA ASN A 25 15.47 0.11 -8.98
C ASN A 25 14.07 0.38 -9.53
N ASN A 26 13.65 1.64 -9.51
CA ASN A 26 12.32 2.05 -9.96
C ASN A 26 11.21 1.28 -9.23
N ILE A 27 11.38 1.15 -7.93
CA ILE A 27 10.45 0.45 -7.03
C ILE A 27 9.82 1.46 -6.08
N ILE A 28 8.51 1.36 -5.92
CA ILE A 28 7.76 2.17 -4.96
C ILE A 28 7.20 1.23 -3.91
N THR A 29 7.55 1.45 -2.65
CA THR A 29 7.03 0.69 -1.53
C THR A 29 5.93 1.49 -0.85
N VAL A 30 4.77 0.84 -0.64
CA VAL A 30 3.62 1.45 0.02
C VAL A 30 3.56 0.97 1.46
N THR A 31 3.51 1.90 2.39
CA THR A 31 3.35 1.61 3.81
C THR A 31 2.08 2.27 4.31
N PHE A 32 1.25 1.52 5.02
CA PHE A 32 -0.01 1.99 5.57
C PHE A 32 0.02 1.87 7.09
N GLY A 33 -0.33 2.94 7.79
CA GLY A 33 -0.37 2.96 9.25
C GLY A 33 -1.59 3.69 9.78
N ILE A 34 -1.93 3.38 11.02
CA ILE A 34 -3.02 4.00 11.74
C ILE A 34 -2.47 4.61 13.02
N TYR A 35 -2.86 5.84 13.31
CA TYR A 35 -2.36 6.60 14.44
C TYR A 35 -3.52 7.08 15.30
N LYS A 36 -3.37 6.96 16.61
CA LYS A 36 -4.32 7.53 17.56
C LYS A 36 -3.55 8.44 18.52
N LYS A 37 -3.93 9.72 18.60
CA LYS A 37 -3.29 10.70 19.48
C LYS A 37 -1.75 10.73 19.32
N LYS A 38 -1.26 10.78 18.09
CA LYS A 38 0.18 10.79 17.76
C LYS A 38 0.91 9.47 18.02
N LYS A 39 0.20 8.44 18.50
CA LYS A 39 0.79 7.13 18.75
C LYS A 39 0.36 6.17 17.64
N GLU A 40 1.33 5.57 16.99
CA GLU A 40 1.05 4.61 15.93
C GLU A 40 0.43 3.35 16.49
N PHE A 41 -0.70 2.95 15.93
CA PHE A 41 -1.20 1.60 16.09
C PHE A 41 -0.41 0.71 15.18
N LYS A 42 0.20 -0.31 15.73
CA LYS A 42 0.85 -1.30 14.89
C LYS A 42 -0.19 -1.93 13.98
N GLU A 43 0.13 -1.97 12.72
CA GLU A 43 -0.76 -2.47 11.67
C GLU A 43 -1.28 -3.88 11.94
N PHE A 44 -0.54 -4.66 12.72
CA PHE A 44 -0.91 -6.03 13.05
C PHE A 44 -1.78 -6.18 14.30
N GLU A 45 -2.18 -5.10 14.96
CA GLU A 45 -3.09 -5.17 16.10
C GLU A 45 -4.53 -5.37 15.64
N ILE A 46 -4.89 -6.61 15.45
CA ILE A 46 -6.15 -7.03 14.82
C ILE A 46 -7.40 -6.51 15.55
N GLN A 47 -7.35 -6.48 16.88
CA GLN A 47 -8.51 -6.04 17.68
C GLN A 47 -8.83 -4.58 17.45
N THR A 48 -7.80 -3.75 17.40
CA THR A 48 -7.93 -2.32 17.09
C THR A 48 -8.53 -2.14 15.70
N TYR A 49 -8.09 -2.94 14.76
CA TYR A 49 -8.57 -2.91 13.39
C TYR A 49 -10.06 -3.21 13.28
N LYS A 50 -10.55 -4.20 14.01
CA LYS A 50 -11.96 -4.58 14.00
C LYS A 50 -12.86 -3.45 14.49
N ASN A 51 -12.39 -2.69 15.47
CA ASN A 51 -13.18 -1.63 16.08
C ASN A 51 -13.21 -0.33 15.26
N LEU A 52 -12.38 -0.23 14.23
CA LEU A 52 -12.27 0.98 13.42
C LEU A 52 -13.15 0.97 12.17
N GLY A 53 -13.77 -0.17 11.84
CA GLY A 53 -14.57 -0.31 10.64
C GLY A 53 -13.71 -0.43 9.40
N ILE A 54 -14.27 -0.12 8.23
CA ILE A 54 -13.61 -0.31 6.93
C ILE A 54 -13.35 1.01 6.18
N SER A 55 -13.81 2.14 6.71
CA SER A 55 -13.68 3.43 6.01
C SER A 55 -12.24 3.77 5.65
N HIS A 56 -11.31 3.51 6.57
CA HIS A 56 -9.89 3.78 6.33
C HIS A 56 -9.31 2.88 5.24
N LEU A 57 -9.79 1.64 5.13
CA LEU A 57 -9.34 0.71 4.08
C LEU A 57 -9.85 1.17 2.71
N ILE A 58 -11.07 1.68 2.63
CA ILE A 58 -11.63 2.22 1.39
C ILE A 58 -10.83 3.45 0.97
N TRP A 59 -10.53 4.33 1.92
CA TRP A 59 -9.70 5.51 1.65
C TRP A 59 -8.32 5.11 1.17
N ALA A 60 -7.69 4.12 1.81
CA ALA A 60 -6.37 3.63 1.42
C ALA A 60 -6.37 3.09 0.00
N LYS A 61 -7.36 2.27 -0.32
CA LYS A 61 -7.52 1.72 -1.66
C LYS A 61 -7.64 2.83 -2.71
N ASN A 62 -8.48 3.81 -2.45
CA ASN A 62 -8.68 4.91 -3.39
C ASN A 62 -7.43 5.77 -3.53
N THR A 63 -6.73 6.05 -2.43
CA THR A 63 -5.49 6.83 -2.44
C THR A 63 -4.42 6.13 -3.26
N ILE A 64 -4.26 4.83 -3.07
CA ILE A 64 -3.28 4.04 -3.82
C ILE A 64 -3.63 4.01 -5.30
N SER A 65 -4.91 3.84 -5.64
CA SER A 65 -5.36 3.82 -7.03
C SER A 65 -5.11 5.17 -7.72
N ASP A 66 -5.38 6.28 -7.03
CA ASP A 66 -5.14 7.62 -7.56
C ASP A 66 -3.64 7.86 -7.78
N TYR A 67 -2.81 7.40 -6.86
CA TYR A 67 -1.36 7.52 -6.99
C TYR A 67 -0.86 6.77 -8.23
N ILE A 68 -1.34 5.56 -8.44
CA ILE A 68 -0.98 4.75 -9.61
C ILE A 68 -1.42 5.44 -10.90
N ASN A 69 -2.64 5.98 -10.93
CA ASN A 69 -3.14 6.68 -12.11
C ASN A 69 -2.30 7.92 -12.42
N ASN A 70 -1.85 8.65 -11.40
CA ASN A 70 -0.96 9.80 -11.60
C ASN A 70 0.36 9.39 -12.22
N ILE A 71 0.92 8.26 -11.81
CA ILE A 71 2.16 7.76 -12.38
C ILE A 71 1.95 7.31 -13.83
N LYS A 72 0.83 6.62 -14.11
CA LYS A 72 0.51 6.18 -15.47
C LYS A 72 0.38 7.34 -16.45
N ASN A 73 -0.05 8.50 -15.97
CA ASN A 73 -0.20 9.68 -16.82
C ASN A 73 1.13 10.39 -17.10
N LYS A 74 2.20 9.99 -16.45
CA LYS A 74 3.54 10.49 -16.74
C LYS A 74 4.15 9.64 -17.85
N ASN A 75 4.97 10.27 -18.70
CA ASN A 75 5.64 9.54 -19.78
C ASN A 75 6.85 8.80 -19.22
N LEU A 76 6.60 7.61 -18.68
CA LEU A 76 7.65 6.77 -18.13
C LEU A 76 8.21 5.86 -19.22
N TYR A 77 9.52 5.76 -19.32
CA TYR A 77 10.19 4.86 -20.26
C TYR A 77 10.52 3.51 -19.65
N MET A 78 10.60 3.44 -18.32
CA MET A 78 10.92 2.21 -17.60
C MET A 78 9.68 1.72 -16.87
N ASP A 79 9.61 0.40 -16.68
CA ASP A 79 8.57 -0.20 -15.84
C ASP A 79 8.76 0.25 -14.40
N THR A 80 7.66 0.49 -13.70
CA THR A 80 7.66 0.84 -12.29
C THR A 80 6.96 -0.25 -11.51
N LEU A 81 7.63 -0.78 -10.49
CA LEU A 81 7.08 -1.81 -9.61
C LEU A 81 6.56 -1.16 -8.33
N ILE A 82 5.32 -1.45 -7.98
CA ILE A 82 4.71 -0.95 -6.74
C ILE A 82 4.44 -2.15 -5.84
N ILE A 83 4.90 -2.09 -4.60
CA ILE A 83 4.80 -3.19 -3.65
C ILE A 83 4.06 -2.75 -2.39
N ILE A 84 3.09 -3.56 -1.95
CA ILE A 84 2.43 -3.40 -0.65
C ILE A 84 2.75 -4.63 0.18
N TYR A 85 3.51 -4.44 1.27
CA TYR A 85 3.78 -5.52 2.20
C TYR A 85 2.64 -5.67 3.18
N ALA A 86 2.27 -6.91 3.47
CA ALA A 86 1.27 -7.22 4.49
C ALA A 86 1.97 -7.70 5.75
N ALA A 87 1.61 -7.13 6.90
CA ALA A 87 2.25 -7.45 8.17
C ALA A 87 1.90 -8.87 8.65
N ASP A 88 0.72 -9.37 8.29
CA ASP A 88 0.27 -10.71 8.65
C ASP A 88 -0.67 -11.27 7.58
N GLN A 89 -1.06 -12.54 7.75
CA GLN A 89 -1.90 -13.24 6.79
C GLN A 89 -3.27 -12.58 6.65
N ARG A 90 -3.84 -12.10 7.73
CA ARG A 90 -5.16 -11.48 7.72
C ARG A 90 -5.18 -10.21 6.88
N ARG A 91 -4.17 -9.35 7.05
CA ARG A 91 -4.05 -8.15 6.22
C ARG A 91 -3.80 -8.48 4.77
N PHE A 92 -2.99 -9.49 4.53
CA PHE A 92 -2.75 -9.96 3.19
C PHE A 92 -4.07 -10.37 2.52
N ASP A 93 -4.92 -11.11 3.22
CA ASP A 93 -6.22 -11.54 2.70
C ASP A 93 -7.12 -10.34 2.41
N ILE A 94 -7.13 -9.36 3.30
CA ILE A 94 -7.91 -8.12 3.10
C ILE A 94 -7.41 -7.35 1.88
N TYR A 95 -6.10 -7.19 1.75
CA TYR A 95 -5.52 -6.48 0.61
C TYR A 95 -5.82 -7.21 -0.70
N CYS A 96 -5.72 -8.53 -0.72
CA CYS A 96 -6.06 -9.33 -1.90
C CYS A 96 -7.51 -9.09 -2.33
N LYS A 97 -8.42 -9.02 -1.38
CA LYS A 97 -9.83 -8.79 -1.65
C LYS A 97 -10.06 -7.49 -2.42
N TYR A 98 -9.31 -6.44 -2.09
CA TYR A 98 -9.48 -5.13 -2.71
C TYR A 98 -8.65 -4.91 -3.96
N PHE A 99 -7.48 -5.53 -4.06
CA PHE A 99 -6.51 -5.18 -5.10
C PHE A 99 -6.39 -6.18 -6.25
N ILE A 100 -6.63 -7.48 -6.02
CA ILE A 100 -6.48 -8.47 -7.10
C ILE A 100 -7.40 -8.17 -8.28
N LYS A 101 -8.62 -7.75 -8.02
CA LYS A 101 -9.58 -7.39 -9.07
C LYS A 101 -9.11 -6.21 -9.93
N ARG A 102 -8.11 -5.47 -9.48
CA ARG A 102 -7.57 -4.30 -10.17
C ARG A 102 -6.21 -4.56 -10.82
N GLY A 103 -5.86 -5.83 -11.01
CA GLY A 103 -4.64 -6.21 -11.70
C GLY A 103 -3.42 -6.40 -10.82
N TRP A 104 -3.58 -6.32 -9.51
CA TRP A 104 -2.49 -6.60 -8.59
C TRP A 104 -2.22 -8.09 -8.53
N LYS A 105 -0.95 -8.45 -8.37
CA LYS A 105 -0.50 -9.82 -8.21
C LYS A 105 0.06 -10.03 -6.81
N THR A 106 0.17 -11.28 -6.41
CA THR A 106 0.65 -11.64 -5.08
C THR A 106 1.92 -12.47 -5.18
N LYS A 107 2.77 -12.33 -4.17
CA LYS A 107 3.94 -13.17 -4.06
C LYS A 107 4.30 -13.39 -2.59
N ASN A 108 4.73 -14.63 -2.28
CA ASN A 108 5.24 -15.00 -0.98
C ASN A 108 6.76 -14.92 -1.06
N ILE A 109 7.38 -14.01 -0.29
CA ILE A 109 8.81 -13.73 -0.42
C ILE A 109 9.65 -14.90 0.10
N SER A 110 9.28 -15.47 1.22
CA SER A 110 10.09 -16.50 1.85
C SER A 110 9.26 -17.30 2.85
N LYS A 111 9.52 -18.61 2.87
CA LYS A 111 8.93 -19.48 3.87
C LYS A 111 9.42 -19.14 5.28
N SER A 112 10.66 -18.65 5.42
CA SER A 112 11.25 -18.30 6.71
C SER A 112 10.64 -17.06 7.32
N TYR A 113 10.32 -16.06 6.50
CA TYR A 113 9.80 -14.79 7.00
C TYR A 113 8.28 -14.73 6.97
N LYS A 114 7.64 -15.65 6.29
CA LYS A 114 6.18 -15.70 6.13
C LYS A 114 5.60 -14.34 5.71
N GLN A 115 6.38 -13.57 5.00
CA GLN A 115 5.97 -12.25 4.57
C GLN A 115 5.38 -12.34 3.16
N ASN A 116 4.15 -11.90 3.03
CA ASN A 116 3.45 -11.85 1.76
C ASN A 116 3.39 -10.41 1.28
N TYR A 117 3.38 -10.22 -0.03
CA TYR A 117 3.17 -8.90 -0.58
C TYR A 117 2.35 -8.95 -1.87
N LEU A 118 1.72 -7.81 -2.16
CA LEU A 118 1.06 -7.59 -3.44
C LEU A 118 1.94 -6.65 -4.25
N TYR A 119 1.92 -6.83 -5.56
CA TYR A 119 2.66 -5.93 -6.43
C TYR A 119 1.87 -5.59 -7.68
N TYR A 120 2.17 -4.44 -8.23
CA TYR A 120 1.60 -3.94 -9.46
C TYR A 120 2.71 -3.39 -10.33
N ILE A 121 2.72 -3.73 -11.60
CA ILE A 121 3.73 -3.26 -12.55
C ILE A 121 3.08 -2.23 -13.47
N ILE A 122 3.59 -1.00 -13.44
CA ILE A 122 3.21 0.02 -14.41
C ILE A 122 4.21 -0.07 -15.55
N LYS A 123 3.74 -0.44 -16.73
CA LYS A 123 4.60 -0.60 -17.90
C LYS A 123 5.07 0.75 -18.40
N GLY A 124 6.37 0.84 -18.69
CA GLY A 124 6.93 2.01 -19.33
C GLY A 124 6.50 2.06 -20.78
N LYS A 125 6.51 3.25 -21.34
CA LYS A 125 6.17 3.45 -22.76
C LYS A 125 7.39 3.15 -23.62
N GLU A 126 7.17 2.45 -24.70
CA GLU A 126 8.22 2.23 -25.70
C GLU A 126 8.50 3.55 -26.44
N LYS A 127 9.78 3.76 -26.75
CA LYS A 127 10.17 4.90 -27.58
C LYS A 127 9.79 4.68 -29.04
#